data_87dabfa988f06519dea24c9d8a472aaa
#
_entry.id   87dabfa988f06519dea24c9d8a472aaa
#
_cell.length_a   1.000
_cell.length_b   1.000
_cell.length_c   1.000
_cell.angle_alpha   90.00
_cell.angle_beta   90.00
_cell.angle_gamma   90.00
#
_symmetry.space_group_name_H-M   'P 1'
#
loop_
_entity.id
_entity.type
_entity.pdbx_description
1 polymer ?
#
loop_
_entity_poly.entity_id
_entity_poly.type
_entity_poly.pdbx_seq_one_letter_code
_entity_poly.pdbx_strand_id
1 'polypeptide(L)'
;IKIVFDIANFYKNSKNYEKAIEYYTKIILSLSDNPEIKSDLLYRRGGSYERLGNFEKADEDLINSLKINPDDAYVLNYLAYSWLERDYKIDEAMEMLKKAYALRSNDPYITDSIGWAYYLIENYIEAEKYLKKAVELMPEDPTVNDHYGDILWKLNRNIQARYFWNYVLGLDEADDEIKKKINIKIIEGIKNS
;
A
#
# COMPACT_ATOMS: atom_id res chain seq x y z
N ILE A 1 -6.37 -28.16 -3.21
CA ILE A 1 -5.93 -26.75 -3.43
C ILE A 1 -6.72 -25.82 -2.50
N LYS A 2 -8.07 -25.79 -2.54
CA LYS A 2 -8.89 -24.83 -1.76
C LYS A 2 -8.56 -24.82 -0.26
N ILE A 3 -8.56 -25.96 0.40
CA ILE A 3 -8.25 -26.06 1.86
C ILE A 3 -6.85 -25.50 2.17
N VAL A 4 -5.86 -25.80 1.35
CA VAL A 4 -4.47 -25.32 1.55
C VAL A 4 -4.39 -23.80 1.34
N PHE A 5 -5.17 -23.27 0.40
CA PHE A 5 -5.29 -21.83 0.16
C PHE A 5 -5.94 -21.10 1.36
N ASP A 6 -7.02 -21.69 1.92
CA ASP A 6 -7.68 -21.13 3.11
C ASP A 6 -6.73 -21.12 4.32
N ILE A 7 -5.92 -22.15 4.49
CA ILE A 7 -4.88 -22.21 5.53
C ILE A 7 -3.81 -21.13 5.30
N ALA A 8 -3.35 -20.96 4.04
CA ALA A 8 -2.36 -19.93 3.73
C ALA A 8 -2.89 -18.52 4.07
N ASN A 9 -4.13 -18.23 3.68
CA ASN A 9 -4.77 -16.95 3.99
C ASN A 9 -4.99 -16.76 5.51
N PHE A 10 -5.36 -17.82 6.24
CA PHE A 10 -5.45 -17.75 7.70
C PHE A 10 -4.12 -17.34 8.34
N TYR A 11 -3.01 -17.95 7.93
CA TYR A 11 -1.69 -17.59 8.44
C TYR A 11 -1.28 -16.16 8.04
N LYS A 12 -1.55 -15.74 6.81
CA LYS A 12 -1.31 -14.37 6.35
C LYS A 12 -2.09 -13.36 7.22
N ASN A 13 -3.39 -13.61 7.45
CA ASN A 13 -4.25 -12.72 8.24
C ASN A 13 -3.86 -12.70 9.73
N SER A 14 -3.29 -13.80 10.23
CA SER A 14 -2.72 -13.90 11.59
C SER A 14 -1.28 -13.34 11.66
N LYS A 15 -0.81 -12.66 10.61
CA LYS A 15 0.56 -12.10 10.49
C LYS A 15 1.69 -13.15 10.64
N ASN A 16 1.39 -14.45 10.46
CA ASN A 16 2.40 -15.51 10.40
C ASN A 16 2.82 -15.72 8.95
N TYR A 17 3.63 -14.79 8.46
CA TYR A 17 3.99 -14.70 7.05
C TYR A 17 4.87 -15.86 6.59
N GLU A 18 5.73 -16.43 7.45
CA GLU A 18 6.56 -17.59 7.12
C GLU A 18 5.70 -18.80 6.76
N LYS A 19 4.69 -19.10 7.58
CA LYS A 19 3.76 -20.19 7.27
C LYS A 19 2.89 -19.90 6.06
N ALA A 20 2.44 -18.67 5.89
CA ALA A 20 1.71 -18.26 4.69
C ALA A 20 2.52 -18.55 3.43
N ILE A 21 3.79 -18.15 3.40
CA ILE A 21 4.72 -18.40 2.29
C ILE A 21 4.89 -19.90 2.03
N GLU A 22 5.06 -20.71 3.08
CA GLU A 22 5.16 -22.17 2.93
C GLU A 22 3.95 -22.75 2.22
N TYR A 23 2.74 -22.38 2.64
CA TYR A 23 1.51 -22.91 2.07
C TYR A 23 1.24 -22.37 0.66
N TYR A 24 1.47 -21.08 0.37
CA TYR A 24 1.40 -20.55 -1.00
C TYR A 24 2.39 -21.27 -1.92
N THR A 25 3.61 -21.53 -1.46
CA THR A 25 4.62 -22.26 -2.23
C THR A 25 4.18 -23.68 -2.57
N LYS A 26 3.60 -24.41 -1.60
CA LYS A 26 3.05 -25.77 -1.85
C LYS A 26 1.98 -25.75 -2.95
N ILE A 27 1.10 -24.73 -2.95
CA ILE A 27 0.07 -24.62 -3.99
C ILE A 27 0.72 -24.31 -5.33
N ILE A 28 1.62 -23.33 -5.41
CA ILE A 28 2.29 -22.92 -6.65
C ILE A 28 3.00 -24.12 -7.30
N LEU A 29 3.69 -24.95 -6.51
CA LEU A 29 4.38 -26.15 -7.00
C LEU A 29 3.45 -27.26 -7.44
N SER A 30 2.23 -27.31 -6.92
CA SER A 30 1.21 -28.32 -7.26
C SER A 30 0.28 -27.90 -8.39
N LEU A 31 0.35 -26.63 -8.83
CA LEU A 31 -0.50 -26.13 -9.90
C LEU A 31 -0.07 -26.73 -11.25
N SER A 32 -0.98 -27.50 -11.87
CA SER A 32 -0.97 -27.69 -13.30
C SER A 32 -1.53 -26.43 -13.96
N ASP A 33 -0.95 -25.99 -15.01
CA ASP A 33 -1.19 -24.85 -15.89
C ASP A 33 -2.49 -24.03 -15.67
N ASN A 34 -2.48 -23.21 -14.61
CA ASN A 34 -3.51 -22.19 -14.39
C ASN A 34 -2.84 -20.85 -14.08
N PRO A 35 -2.58 -20.02 -15.12
CA PRO A 35 -1.82 -18.80 -14.96
C PRO A 35 -2.51 -17.78 -14.05
N GLU A 36 -3.85 -17.66 -14.07
CA GLU A 36 -4.58 -16.69 -13.25
C GLU A 36 -4.43 -17.00 -11.75
N ILE A 37 -4.64 -18.27 -11.36
CA ILE A 37 -4.44 -18.69 -9.96
C ILE A 37 -2.97 -18.51 -9.57
N LYS A 38 -2.03 -18.81 -10.46
CA LYS A 38 -0.61 -18.63 -10.21
C LYS A 38 -0.26 -17.16 -9.98
N SER A 39 -0.83 -16.26 -10.76
CA SER A 39 -0.64 -14.81 -10.59
C SER A 39 -1.09 -14.32 -9.21
N ASP A 40 -2.32 -14.69 -8.79
CA ASP A 40 -2.85 -14.33 -7.46
C ASP A 40 -2.00 -14.92 -6.31
N LEU A 41 -1.54 -16.16 -6.44
CA LEU A 41 -0.68 -16.77 -5.43
C LEU A 41 0.70 -16.09 -5.32
N LEU A 42 1.28 -15.70 -6.45
CA LEU A 42 2.53 -14.96 -6.49
C LEU A 42 2.35 -13.59 -5.82
N TYR A 43 1.26 -12.88 -6.12
CA TYR A 43 0.93 -11.61 -5.45
C TYR A 43 0.85 -11.76 -3.93
N ARG A 44 0.11 -12.77 -3.43
CA ARG A 44 -0.05 -13.01 -1.99
C ARG A 44 1.25 -13.44 -1.31
N ARG A 45 2.05 -14.28 -1.97
CA ARG A 45 3.34 -14.72 -1.45
C ARG A 45 4.35 -13.57 -1.47
N GLY A 46 4.38 -12.79 -2.55
CA GLY A 46 5.20 -11.59 -2.66
C GLY A 46 4.91 -10.57 -1.54
N GLY A 47 3.62 -10.29 -1.28
CA GLY A 47 3.23 -9.47 -0.15
C GLY A 47 3.65 -10.05 1.21
N SER A 48 3.62 -11.36 1.37
CA SER A 48 4.11 -11.99 2.60
C SER A 48 5.64 -11.90 2.76
N TYR A 49 6.41 -12.00 1.67
CA TYR A 49 7.84 -11.74 1.67
C TYR A 49 8.18 -10.29 2.02
N GLU A 50 7.42 -9.34 1.48
CA GLU A 50 7.59 -7.92 1.78
C GLU A 50 7.42 -7.65 3.28
N ARG A 51 6.36 -8.19 3.90
CA ARG A 51 6.11 -8.07 5.35
C ARG A 51 7.22 -8.65 6.23
N LEU A 52 8.02 -9.58 5.72
CA LEU A 52 9.21 -10.12 6.38
C LEU A 52 10.49 -9.34 6.03
N GLY A 53 10.41 -8.27 5.25
CA GLY A 53 11.57 -7.50 4.78
C GLY A 53 12.41 -8.22 3.71
N ASN A 54 11.91 -9.33 3.14
CA ASN A 54 12.59 -10.05 2.06
C ASN A 54 12.18 -9.45 0.71
N PHE A 55 12.66 -8.24 0.46
CA PHE A 55 12.26 -7.45 -0.69
C PHE A 55 12.67 -8.05 -2.03
N GLU A 56 13.79 -8.77 -2.10
CA GLU A 56 14.24 -9.43 -3.34
C GLU A 56 13.22 -10.47 -3.82
N LYS A 57 12.78 -11.36 -2.93
CA LYS A 57 11.76 -12.36 -3.24
C LYS A 57 10.38 -11.75 -3.43
N ALA A 58 10.07 -10.69 -2.72
CA ALA A 58 8.83 -9.95 -2.90
C ALA A 58 8.75 -9.37 -4.32
N ASP A 59 9.77 -8.65 -4.74
CA ASP A 59 9.87 -8.05 -6.07
C ASP A 59 9.82 -9.13 -7.16
N GLU A 60 10.56 -10.26 -6.99
CA GLU A 60 10.52 -11.38 -7.93
C GLU A 60 9.11 -11.93 -8.13
N ASP A 61 8.39 -12.21 -7.05
CA ASP A 61 7.04 -12.75 -7.10
C ASP A 61 6.05 -11.76 -7.72
N LEU A 62 6.09 -10.49 -7.32
CA LEU A 62 5.20 -9.44 -7.84
C LEU A 62 5.47 -9.16 -9.33
N ILE A 63 6.73 -9.11 -9.75
CA ILE A 63 7.10 -8.97 -11.16
C ILE A 63 6.62 -10.19 -11.97
N ASN A 64 6.77 -11.40 -11.44
CA ASN A 64 6.30 -12.61 -12.12
C ASN A 64 4.77 -12.67 -12.18
N SER A 65 4.06 -12.15 -11.18
CA SER A 65 2.61 -11.96 -11.24
C SER A 65 2.23 -11.01 -12.38
N LEU A 66 2.90 -9.86 -12.51
CA LEU A 66 2.67 -8.89 -13.59
C LEU A 66 3.07 -9.39 -14.99
N LYS A 67 4.02 -10.34 -15.11
CA LYS A 67 4.29 -11.00 -16.39
C LYS A 67 3.12 -11.87 -16.86
N ILE A 68 2.35 -12.40 -15.93
CA ILE A 68 1.15 -13.22 -16.23
C ILE A 68 -0.04 -12.29 -16.49
N ASN A 69 -0.26 -11.30 -15.63
CA ASN A 69 -1.35 -10.32 -15.74
C ASN A 69 -0.78 -8.89 -15.67
N PRO A 70 -0.39 -8.29 -16.81
CA PRO A 70 0.25 -6.98 -16.85
C PRO A 70 -0.65 -5.80 -16.43
N ASP A 71 -1.96 -6.00 -16.41
CA ASP A 71 -2.97 -4.98 -16.11
C ASP A 71 -3.64 -5.22 -14.75
N ASP A 72 -3.01 -5.98 -13.86
CA ASP A 72 -3.49 -6.10 -12.49
C ASP A 72 -3.16 -4.83 -11.70
N ALA A 73 -4.17 -3.99 -11.53
CA ALA A 73 -4.03 -2.71 -10.85
C ALA A 73 -3.56 -2.84 -9.39
N TYR A 74 -3.96 -3.91 -8.70
CA TYR A 74 -3.55 -4.12 -7.31
C TYR A 74 -2.09 -4.55 -7.19
N VAL A 75 -1.62 -5.41 -8.08
CA VAL A 75 -0.22 -5.84 -8.11
C VAL A 75 0.68 -4.68 -8.52
N LEU A 76 0.28 -3.89 -9.55
CA LEU A 76 0.97 -2.67 -9.96
C LEU A 76 1.10 -1.69 -8.79
N ASN A 77 -0.01 -1.42 -8.10
CA ASN A 77 -0.05 -0.53 -6.95
C ASN A 77 0.85 -1.01 -5.81
N TYR A 78 0.76 -2.29 -5.46
CA TYR A 78 1.51 -2.85 -4.34
C TYR A 78 3.02 -2.82 -4.58
N LEU A 79 3.46 -3.26 -5.76
CA LEU A 79 4.89 -3.26 -6.12
C LEU A 79 5.45 -1.83 -6.16
N ALA A 80 4.73 -0.92 -6.81
CA ALA A 80 5.13 0.46 -6.91
C ALA A 80 5.23 1.15 -5.54
N TYR A 81 4.21 0.98 -4.69
CA TYR A 81 4.21 1.53 -3.34
C TYR A 81 5.38 0.99 -2.51
N SER A 82 5.63 -0.33 -2.55
CA SER A 82 6.77 -0.95 -1.88
C SER A 82 8.12 -0.42 -2.38
N TRP A 83 8.25 -0.09 -3.67
CA TRP A 83 9.46 0.52 -4.21
C TRP A 83 9.66 1.96 -3.73
N LEU A 84 8.59 2.76 -3.71
CA LEU A 84 8.63 4.15 -3.22
C LEU A 84 9.02 4.23 -1.75
N GLU A 85 8.44 3.39 -0.90
CA GLU A 85 8.78 3.34 0.53
C GLU A 85 10.27 3.00 0.80
N ARG A 86 10.91 2.36 -0.18
CA ARG A 86 12.34 2.00 -0.12
C ARG A 86 13.26 2.95 -0.89
N ASP A 87 12.72 4.04 -1.43
CA ASP A 87 13.47 4.96 -2.31
C ASP A 87 14.13 4.22 -3.50
N TYR A 88 13.41 3.25 -4.08
CA TYR A 88 13.89 2.36 -5.13
C TYR A 88 13.06 2.50 -6.40
N LYS A 89 13.70 2.66 -7.56
CA LYS A 89 13.07 2.75 -8.88
C LYS A 89 11.87 3.69 -8.93
N ILE A 90 12.05 4.90 -8.43
CA ILE A 90 10.96 5.89 -8.26
C ILE A 90 10.24 6.16 -9.57
N ASP A 91 10.95 6.34 -10.68
CA ASP A 91 10.33 6.65 -11.98
C ASP A 91 9.45 5.49 -12.46
N GLU A 92 9.93 4.25 -12.38
CA GLU A 92 9.16 3.06 -12.77
C GLU A 92 7.96 2.85 -11.84
N ALA A 93 8.12 3.12 -10.55
CA ALA A 93 7.03 3.06 -9.56
C ALA A 93 5.93 4.07 -9.89
N MET A 94 6.30 5.31 -10.23
CA MET A 94 5.35 6.33 -10.66
C MET A 94 4.56 5.93 -11.90
N GLU A 95 5.21 5.34 -12.91
CA GLU A 95 4.53 4.87 -14.12
C GLU A 95 3.57 3.70 -13.80
N MET A 96 3.96 2.78 -12.92
CA MET A 96 3.05 1.71 -12.47
C MET A 96 1.84 2.26 -11.71
N LEU A 97 2.01 3.25 -10.83
CA LEU A 97 0.88 3.87 -10.12
C LEU A 97 -0.05 4.65 -11.05
N LYS A 98 0.49 5.38 -12.02
CA LYS A 98 -0.33 6.05 -13.05
C LYS A 98 -1.15 5.03 -13.83
N LYS A 99 -0.56 3.89 -14.20
CA LYS A 99 -1.26 2.80 -14.88
C LYS A 99 -2.33 2.18 -13.97
N ALA A 100 -2.02 1.87 -12.72
CA ALA A 100 -2.97 1.34 -11.75
C ALA A 100 -4.17 2.29 -11.56
N TYR A 101 -3.90 3.58 -11.42
CA TYR A 101 -4.95 4.58 -11.29
C TYR A 101 -5.81 4.73 -12.58
N ALA A 102 -5.20 4.66 -13.76
CA ALA A 102 -5.96 4.66 -15.02
C ALA A 102 -6.91 3.46 -15.12
N LEU A 103 -6.51 2.30 -14.62
CA LEU A 103 -7.33 1.09 -14.59
C LEU A 103 -8.44 1.14 -13.52
N ARG A 104 -8.19 1.80 -12.37
CA ARG A 104 -9.10 1.85 -11.21
C ARG A 104 -9.10 3.20 -10.51
N SER A 105 -9.52 4.25 -11.21
CA SER A 105 -9.46 5.64 -10.72
C SER A 105 -10.36 5.95 -9.50
N ASN A 106 -11.30 5.08 -9.14
CA ASN A 106 -12.17 5.23 -7.99
C ASN A 106 -11.84 4.24 -6.85
N ASP A 107 -10.74 3.52 -6.97
CA ASP A 107 -10.24 2.72 -5.86
C ASP A 107 -9.51 3.65 -4.85
N PRO A 108 -9.95 3.69 -3.57
CA PRO A 108 -9.38 4.62 -2.59
C PRO A 108 -7.91 4.33 -2.29
N TYR A 109 -7.51 3.06 -2.21
CA TYR A 109 -6.14 2.67 -1.90
C TYR A 109 -5.17 3.03 -3.03
N ILE A 110 -5.58 2.82 -4.29
CA ILE A 110 -4.79 3.22 -5.45
C ILE A 110 -4.73 4.74 -5.56
N THR A 111 -5.82 5.43 -5.22
CA THR A 111 -5.88 6.90 -5.21
C THR A 111 -4.98 7.48 -4.12
N ASP A 112 -4.95 6.88 -2.94
CA ASP A 112 -4.04 7.27 -1.86
C ASP A 112 -2.58 7.02 -2.25
N SER A 113 -2.27 5.83 -2.77
CA SER A 113 -0.89 5.46 -3.15
C SER A 113 -0.29 6.40 -4.19
N ILE A 114 -1.04 6.79 -5.23
CA ILE A 114 -0.53 7.77 -6.21
C ILE A 114 -0.39 9.17 -5.60
N GLY A 115 -1.27 9.55 -4.70
CA GLY A 115 -1.15 10.80 -3.94
C GLY A 115 0.08 10.83 -3.05
N TRP A 116 0.33 9.74 -2.33
CA TRP A 116 1.51 9.57 -1.51
C TRP A 116 2.80 9.57 -2.33
N ALA A 117 2.79 8.91 -3.50
CA ALA A 117 3.92 8.96 -4.44
C ALA A 117 4.28 10.40 -4.85
N TYR A 118 3.28 11.21 -5.18
CA TYR A 118 3.51 12.63 -5.47
C TYR A 118 4.02 13.42 -4.26
N TYR A 119 3.58 13.06 -3.04
CA TYR A 119 4.11 13.64 -1.81
C TYR A 119 5.60 13.35 -1.63
N LEU A 120 6.02 12.09 -1.84
CA LEU A 120 7.42 11.67 -1.70
C LEU A 120 8.37 12.34 -2.70
N ILE A 121 7.91 12.61 -3.92
CA ILE A 121 8.68 13.37 -4.92
C ILE A 121 8.46 14.89 -4.83
N GLU A 122 7.90 15.36 -3.73
CA GLU A 122 7.66 16.79 -3.41
C GLU A 122 6.74 17.55 -4.40
N ASN A 123 5.99 16.84 -5.23
CA ASN A 123 4.95 17.45 -6.06
C ASN A 123 3.65 17.62 -5.26
N TYR A 124 3.67 18.56 -4.33
CA TYR A 124 2.59 18.75 -3.35
C TYR A 124 1.25 19.15 -3.95
N ILE A 125 1.24 19.78 -5.12
CA ILE A 125 -0.01 20.17 -5.81
C ILE A 125 -0.76 18.94 -6.31
N GLU A 126 -0.06 18.03 -7.00
CA GLU A 126 -0.68 16.78 -7.44
C GLU A 126 -0.99 15.86 -6.24
N ALA A 127 -0.10 15.82 -5.22
CA ALA A 127 -0.33 15.06 -4.01
C ALA A 127 -1.66 15.46 -3.34
N GLU A 128 -1.91 16.76 -3.12
CA GLU A 128 -3.16 17.24 -2.51
C GLU A 128 -4.40 16.78 -3.30
N LYS A 129 -4.35 16.88 -4.61
CA LYS A 129 -5.47 16.49 -5.48
C LYS A 129 -5.88 15.03 -5.28
N TYR A 130 -4.90 14.11 -5.28
CA TYR A 130 -5.18 12.69 -5.12
C TYR A 130 -5.50 12.31 -3.68
N LEU A 131 -4.76 12.82 -2.69
CA LEU A 131 -5.01 12.53 -1.28
C LEU A 131 -6.36 13.07 -0.80
N LYS A 132 -6.77 14.25 -1.27
CA LYS A 132 -8.11 14.77 -1.03
C LYS A 132 -9.19 13.83 -1.57
N LYS A 133 -9.02 13.36 -2.81
CA LYS A 133 -9.95 12.39 -3.41
C LYS A 133 -9.97 11.07 -2.63
N ALA A 134 -8.83 10.59 -2.15
CA ALA A 134 -8.76 9.37 -1.35
C ALA A 134 -9.56 9.50 -0.04
N VAL A 135 -9.42 10.61 0.68
CA VAL A 135 -10.22 10.90 1.89
C VAL A 135 -11.71 10.99 1.57
N GLU A 136 -12.11 11.58 0.43
CA GLU A 136 -13.52 11.62 0.02
C GLU A 136 -14.08 10.22 -0.28
N LEU A 137 -13.25 9.30 -0.80
CA LEU A 137 -13.64 7.92 -1.09
C LEU A 137 -13.63 7.03 0.16
N MET A 138 -12.77 7.31 1.14
CA MET A 138 -12.56 6.47 2.32
C MET A 138 -12.31 7.35 3.58
N PRO A 139 -13.35 8.05 4.04
CA PRO A 139 -13.20 9.08 5.09
C PRO A 139 -12.83 8.53 6.46
N GLU A 140 -13.04 7.24 6.73
CA GLU A 140 -12.79 6.63 8.04
C GLU A 140 -11.47 5.81 8.07
N ASP A 141 -10.68 5.82 6.99
CA ASP A 141 -9.39 5.13 6.99
C ASP A 141 -8.31 5.97 7.70
N PRO A 142 -7.63 5.42 8.73
CA PRO A 142 -6.63 6.15 9.49
C PRO A 142 -5.43 6.58 8.65
N THR A 143 -4.96 5.73 7.73
CA THR A 143 -3.79 6.00 6.89
C THR A 143 -4.07 7.10 5.88
N VAL A 144 -5.21 7.03 5.21
CA VAL A 144 -5.63 8.03 4.22
C VAL A 144 -5.79 9.42 4.86
N ASN A 145 -6.36 9.48 6.06
CA ASN A 145 -6.49 10.76 6.80
C ASN A 145 -5.13 11.27 7.29
N ASP A 146 -4.21 10.39 7.69
CA ASP A 146 -2.85 10.76 8.05
C ASP A 146 -2.09 11.36 6.86
N HIS A 147 -2.11 10.69 5.71
CA HIS A 147 -1.48 11.19 4.48
C HIS A 147 -2.07 12.54 4.04
N TYR A 148 -3.39 12.72 4.15
CA TYR A 148 -4.00 14.01 3.83
C TYR A 148 -3.62 15.10 4.84
N GLY A 149 -3.48 14.79 6.10
CA GLY A 149 -2.92 15.69 7.11
C GLY A 149 -1.48 16.10 6.78
N ASP A 150 -0.66 15.15 6.34
CA ASP A 150 0.74 15.38 6.00
C ASP A 150 0.89 16.35 4.81
N ILE A 151 0.11 16.17 3.75
CA ILE A 151 0.18 17.09 2.62
C ILE A 151 -0.34 18.50 2.97
N LEU A 152 -1.38 18.59 3.78
CA LEU A 152 -1.87 19.90 4.26
C LEU A 152 -0.80 20.63 5.08
N TRP A 153 -0.02 19.89 5.88
CA TRP A 153 1.10 20.46 6.61
C TRP A 153 2.18 21.01 5.67
N LYS A 154 2.60 20.25 4.68
CA LYS A 154 3.58 20.68 3.67
C LYS A 154 3.10 21.89 2.86
N LEU A 155 1.80 22.08 2.71
CA LEU A 155 1.18 23.25 2.08
C LEU A 155 0.96 24.43 3.07
N ASN A 156 1.55 24.41 4.27
CA ASN A 156 1.40 25.40 5.33
C ASN A 156 -0.04 25.58 5.85
N ARG A 157 -0.90 24.62 5.64
CA ARG A 157 -2.29 24.59 6.15
C ARG A 157 -2.37 23.86 7.48
N ASN A 158 -1.58 24.31 8.44
CA ASN A 158 -1.28 23.60 9.69
C ASN A 158 -2.50 23.34 10.58
N ILE A 159 -3.51 24.23 10.57
CA ILE A 159 -4.75 24.04 11.35
C ILE A 159 -5.55 22.87 10.76
N GLN A 160 -5.65 22.82 9.43
CA GLN A 160 -6.37 21.74 8.75
C GLN A 160 -5.62 20.41 8.88
N ALA A 161 -4.28 20.41 8.77
CA ALA A 161 -3.47 19.23 9.02
C ALA A 161 -3.76 18.63 10.41
N ARG A 162 -3.72 19.47 11.45
CA ARG A 162 -4.04 19.01 12.81
C ARG A 162 -5.49 18.54 12.98
N TYR A 163 -6.45 19.08 12.23
CA TYR A 163 -7.81 18.59 12.22
C TYR A 163 -7.88 17.14 11.75
N PHE A 164 -7.24 16.78 10.61
CA PHE A 164 -7.23 15.42 10.10
C PHE A 164 -6.46 14.47 11.01
N TRP A 165 -5.31 14.88 11.54
CA TRP A 165 -4.57 14.07 12.51
C TRP A 165 -5.36 13.82 13.80
N ASN A 166 -6.05 14.83 14.35
CA ASN A 166 -6.92 14.60 15.51
C ASN A 166 -8.10 13.68 15.18
N TYR A 167 -8.64 13.76 13.96
CA TYR A 167 -9.70 12.86 13.52
C TYR A 167 -9.25 11.40 13.54
N VAL A 168 -8.02 11.09 13.09
CA VAL A 168 -7.43 9.74 13.16
C VAL A 168 -7.43 9.18 14.58
N LEU A 169 -7.16 9.99 15.61
CA LEU A 169 -7.14 9.52 17.00
C LEU A 169 -8.49 8.99 17.48
N GLY A 170 -9.59 9.46 16.89
CA GLY A 170 -10.96 9.03 17.20
C GLY A 170 -11.45 7.83 16.40
N LEU A 171 -10.69 7.35 15.42
CA LEU A 171 -11.10 6.22 14.58
C LEU A 171 -10.83 4.88 15.29
N ASP A 172 -11.83 3.99 15.25
CA ASP A 172 -11.72 2.66 15.87
C ASP A 172 -10.65 1.80 15.21
N GLU A 173 -10.44 1.95 13.90
CA GLU A 173 -9.46 1.21 13.12
C GLU A 173 -8.01 1.70 13.30
N ALA A 174 -7.81 2.84 13.96
CA ALA A 174 -6.48 3.37 14.25
C ALA A 174 -5.82 2.56 15.37
N ASP A 175 -4.77 1.84 15.04
CA ASP A 175 -3.99 1.08 16.03
C ASP A 175 -3.09 2.00 16.89
N ASP A 176 -2.49 1.42 17.95
CA ASP A 176 -1.66 2.19 18.89
C ASP A 176 -0.41 2.77 18.23
N GLU A 177 0.10 2.14 17.18
CA GLU A 177 1.29 2.61 16.46
C GLU A 177 0.97 3.88 15.68
N ILE A 178 -0.11 3.88 14.90
CA ILE A 178 -0.53 5.07 14.16
C ILE A 178 -0.91 6.21 15.12
N LYS A 179 -1.65 5.91 16.20
CA LYS A 179 -2.01 6.92 17.22
C LYS A 179 -0.79 7.57 17.85
N LYS A 180 0.27 6.80 18.12
CA LYS A 180 1.52 7.32 18.64
C LYS A 180 2.22 8.27 17.66
N LYS A 181 2.31 7.90 16.37
CA LYS A 181 2.87 8.74 15.31
C LYS A 181 2.08 10.06 15.18
N ILE A 182 0.76 9.95 15.16
CA ILE A 182 -0.14 11.09 15.04
C ILE A 182 0.02 12.08 16.20
N ASN A 183 0.11 11.61 17.44
CA ASN A 183 0.33 12.48 18.59
C ASN A 183 1.62 13.31 18.48
N ILE A 184 2.68 12.71 17.94
CA ILE A 184 3.93 13.44 17.68
C ILE A 184 3.71 14.52 16.63
N LYS A 185 3.04 14.21 15.52
CA LYS A 185 2.73 15.16 14.43
C LYS A 185 1.87 16.34 14.93
N ILE A 186 0.89 16.10 15.79
CA ILE A 186 0.02 17.15 16.34
C ILE A 186 0.83 18.15 17.17
N ILE A 187 1.79 17.69 17.97
CA ILE A 187 2.60 18.51 18.88
C ILE A 187 3.73 19.20 18.11
N GLU A 188 4.52 18.46 17.37
CA GLU A 188 5.78 18.92 16.77
C GLU A 188 5.63 19.33 15.30
N GLY A 189 4.55 18.90 14.63
CA GLY A 189 4.45 18.96 13.18
C GLY A 189 5.34 17.94 12.48
N ILE A 190 5.43 18.04 11.16
CA ILE A 190 6.38 17.25 10.38
C ILE A 190 7.68 18.05 10.30
N LYS A 191 8.75 17.48 10.84
CA LYS A 191 10.10 18.06 10.72
C LYS A 191 10.54 17.96 9.24
N ASN A 192 11.04 19.07 8.71
CA ASN A 192 11.69 19.05 7.41
C ASN A 192 12.98 18.24 7.57
N SER A 193 13.07 17.10 6.90
CA SER A 193 14.30 16.32 6.75
C SER A 193 15.20 16.99 5.73
#